data_293755c7ec099bec5e6e849f298a1c89
#
_entry.id   293755c7ec099bec5e6e849f298a1c89
#
_cell.length_a   1.000
_cell.length_b   1.000
_cell.length_c   1.000
_cell.angle_alpha   90.00
_cell.angle_beta   90.00
_cell.angle_gamma   90.00
#
_symmetry.space_group_name_H-M   'P 1'
#
loop_
_entity.id
_entity.type
_entity.pdbx_description
1 polymer ?
#
loop_
_entity_poly.entity_id
_entity_poly.type
_entity_poly.pdbx_seq_one_letter_code
_entity_poly.pdbx_strand_id
1 'polypeptide(L)'
;MNKNVITVYINNNQSIEEFSWLYKTWRMWDISKTWDIIAFTDPCAIEAITKSYSNIDCLKIIELEATQSCSSITIFESEENVKLLLGYDFIYKTSCDTFLTKEFSAFKPWKDKIYVGIGLHANQGAVGGLIREKEELLNKALELKWHGHTHIGGGLIGHSSIVFKITKMQYTINNWLLKFSFTEGVGVFPNWNTDSAIDYAFEMAINHIASPLSLHIGSLDSWCSSNELTSLDLSIKAWPNNEILFNKKKWFAGELPSIGFSKLPITAGEYCLMIADSNVDQLVNMAIRELN
;
A
#
# COMPACT_ATOMS: atom_id res chain seq x y z
N MET A 1 -12.57 2.07 -20.14
CA MET A 1 -12.40 2.04 -18.69
C MET A 1 -11.78 0.69 -18.33
N ASN A 2 -10.66 0.69 -17.64
CA ASN A 2 -10.04 -0.54 -17.18
C ASN A 2 -10.95 -1.23 -16.16
N LYS A 3 -10.80 -2.55 -16.04
CA LYS A 3 -11.55 -3.34 -15.06
C LYS A 3 -10.88 -3.37 -13.69
N ASN A 4 -9.65 -2.84 -13.58
CA ASN A 4 -8.86 -2.87 -12.35
C ASN A 4 -8.48 -1.45 -11.94
N VAL A 5 -8.32 -1.22 -10.65
CA VAL A 5 -7.98 0.09 -10.10
C VAL A 5 -6.97 -0.01 -8.97
N ILE A 6 -6.01 0.90 -8.94
CA ILE A 6 -5.11 1.16 -7.82
C ILE A 6 -5.71 2.31 -7.04
N THR A 7 -5.87 2.16 -5.73
CA THR A 7 -6.38 3.20 -4.85
C THR A 7 -5.30 3.64 -3.87
N VAL A 8 -5.11 4.95 -3.76
CA VAL A 8 -4.19 5.58 -2.81
C VAL A 8 -4.86 6.72 -2.07
N TYR A 9 -4.33 7.05 -0.90
CA TYR A 9 -4.76 8.19 -0.10
C TYR A 9 -3.63 9.20 0.05
N ILE A 10 -3.90 10.47 -0.25
CA ILE A 10 -2.95 11.58 -0.27
C ILE A 10 -3.41 12.64 0.71
N ASN A 11 -2.61 12.93 1.74
CA ASN A 11 -2.99 13.83 2.82
C ASN A 11 -2.10 15.07 3.01
N ASN A 12 -0.96 15.14 2.33
CA ASN A 12 -0.02 16.25 2.47
C ASN A 12 0.97 16.32 1.29
N ASN A 13 1.84 17.32 1.30
CA ASN A 13 2.85 17.50 0.24
C ASN A 13 3.85 16.35 0.15
N GLN A 14 4.23 15.72 1.26
CA GLN A 14 5.11 14.57 1.25
C GLN A 14 4.46 13.39 0.52
N SER A 15 3.19 13.10 0.81
CA SER A 15 2.46 12.02 0.13
C SER A 15 2.21 12.31 -1.36
N ILE A 16 2.20 13.57 -1.80
CA ILE A 16 2.18 13.92 -3.24
C ILE A 16 3.50 13.54 -3.91
N GLU A 17 4.63 13.79 -3.27
CA GLU A 17 5.93 13.38 -3.80
C GLU A 17 6.06 11.85 -3.81
N GLU A 18 5.68 11.19 -2.74
CA GLU A 18 5.61 9.72 -2.68
C GLU A 18 4.70 9.15 -3.79
N PHE A 19 3.55 9.78 -4.03
CA PHE A 19 2.65 9.41 -5.14
C PHE A 19 3.33 9.55 -6.50
N SER A 20 4.28 10.47 -6.65
CA SER A 20 5.04 10.59 -7.90
C SER A 20 5.80 9.31 -8.23
N TRP A 21 6.28 8.55 -7.25
CA TRP A 21 6.99 7.29 -7.45
C TRP A 21 6.07 6.20 -7.99
N LEU A 22 4.87 6.08 -7.40
CA LEU A 22 3.83 5.18 -7.90
C LEU A 22 3.42 5.56 -9.34
N TYR A 23 3.14 6.84 -9.57
CA TYR A 23 2.77 7.35 -10.88
C TYR A 23 3.84 7.11 -11.94
N LYS A 24 5.13 7.39 -11.63
CA LYS A 24 6.26 7.17 -12.51
C LYS A 24 6.37 5.69 -12.93
N THR A 25 6.26 4.76 -11.98
CA THR A 25 6.33 3.32 -12.27
C THR A 25 5.10 2.82 -13.04
N TRP A 26 3.92 3.34 -12.75
CA TRP A 26 2.69 3.06 -13.48
C TRP A 26 2.78 3.49 -14.94
N ARG A 27 3.41 4.64 -15.21
CA ARG A 27 3.68 5.12 -16.59
C ARG A 27 4.79 4.34 -17.25
N MET A 28 5.90 4.10 -16.55
CA MET A 28 7.09 3.42 -17.05
C MET A 28 6.77 2.04 -17.64
N TRP A 29 5.96 1.26 -16.94
CA TRP A 29 5.60 -0.10 -17.32
C TRP A 29 4.27 -0.22 -18.07
N ASP A 30 3.71 0.91 -18.52
CA ASP A 30 2.46 0.97 -19.30
C ASP A 30 1.27 0.28 -18.59
N ILE A 31 1.29 0.30 -17.24
CA ILE A 31 0.27 -0.32 -16.39
C ILE A 31 -1.09 0.34 -16.60
N SER A 32 -1.10 1.59 -17.05
CA SER A 32 -2.29 2.36 -17.41
C SER A 32 -3.23 1.68 -18.42
N LYS A 33 -2.72 0.72 -19.18
CA LYS A 33 -3.54 -0.08 -20.11
C LYS A 33 -4.49 -1.06 -19.41
N THR A 34 -4.19 -1.44 -18.17
CA THR A 34 -4.92 -2.49 -17.45
C THR A 34 -5.42 -2.06 -16.08
N TRP A 35 -4.82 -1.04 -15.49
CA TRP A 35 -5.15 -0.52 -14.15
C TRP A 35 -5.29 0.99 -14.19
N ASP A 36 -6.45 1.50 -13.80
CA ASP A 36 -6.64 2.92 -13.51
C ASP A 36 -6.01 3.26 -12.15
N ILE A 37 -5.77 4.55 -11.88
CA ILE A 37 -5.48 5.04 -10.53
C ILE A 37 -6.65 5.93 -10.06
N ILE A 38 -7.08 5.75 -8.82
CA ILE A 38 -7.92 6.71 -8.09
C ILE A 38 -7.14 7.18 -6.87
N ALA A 39 -6.77 8.46 -6.90
CA ALA A 39 -6.13 9.15 -5.79
C ALA A 39 -7.21 9.88 -4.97
N PHE A 40 -7.48 9.39 -3.79
CA PHE A 40 -8.33 10.05 -2.80
C PHE A 40 -7.49 11.03 -2.01
N THR A 41 -7.95 12.26 -1.88
CA THR A 41 -7.11 13.37 -1.45
C THR A 41 -7.80 14.20 -0.37
N ASP A 42 -7.08 14.56 0.68
CA ASP A 42 -7.56 15.56 1.64
C ASP A 42 -7.66 16.93 0.98
N PRO A 43 -8.58 17.80 1.47
CA PRO A 43 -8.74 19.17 0.98
C PRO A 43 -7.44 19.97 0.97
N CYS A 44 -6.54 19.74 1.92
CA CYS A 44 -5.27 20.47 2.01
C CYS A 44 -4.26 20.10 0.90
N ALA A 45 -4.42 18.97 0.23
CA ALA A 45 -3.52 18.49 -0.82
C ALA A 45 -4.13 18.61 -2.24
N ILE A 46 -5.44 18.87 -2.35
CA ILE A 46 -6.17 18.80 -3.64
C ILE A 46 -5.63 19.77 -4.69
N GLU A 47 -5.30 21.01 -4.32
CA GLU A 47 -4.79 22.00 -5.27
C GLU A 47 -3.44 21.57 -5.86
N ALA A 48 -2.52 21.13 -5.00
CA ALA A 48 -1.16 20.77 -5.40
C ALA A 48 -1.16 19.53 -6.29
N ILE A 49 -1.94 18.50 -5.94
CA ILE A 49 -2.00 17.28 -6.76
C ILE A 49 -2.72 17.52 -8.09
N THR A 50 -3.81 18.28 -8.08
CA THR A 50 -4.55 18.62 -9.30
C THR A 50 -3.68 19.41 -10.27
N LYS A 51 -2.89 20.36 -9.77
CA LYS A 51 -1.94 21.12 -10.58
C LYS A 51 -0.92 20.22 -11.29
N SER A 52 -0.45 19.18 -10.61
CA SER A 52 0.60 18.27 -11.13
C SER A 52 0.05 17.16 -12.02
N TYR A 53 -1.19 16.70 -11.81
CA TYR A 53 -1.71 15.47 -12.39
C TYR A 53 -3.10 15.60 -13.02
N SER A 54 -3.60 16.83 -13.26
CA SER A 54 -4.87 17.01 -13.96
C SER A 54 -4.80 16.54 -15.41
N ASN A 55 -5.95 16.07 -15.92
CA ASN A 55 -6.12 15.66 -17.33
C ASN A 55 -5.24 14.48 -17.78
N ILE A 56 -4.90 13.57 -16.87
CA ILE A 56 -4.23 12.33 -17.19
C ILE A 56 -5.26 11.24 -17.36
N ASP A 57 -5.31 10.62 -18.54
CA ASP A 57 -6.17 9.48 -18.81
C ASP A 57 -5.91 8.34 -17.82
N CYS A 58 -6.97 7.66 -17.36
CA CYS A 58 -6.91 6.56 -16.40
C CYS A 58 -6.44 6.97 -14.98
N LEU A 59 -6.32 8.27 -14.67
CA LEU A 59 -6.07 8.80 -13.33
C LEU A 59 -7.23 9.71 -12.92
N LYS A 60 -7.88 9.38 -11.79
CA LYS A 60 -8.89 10.23 -11.15
C LYS A 60 -8.37 10.75 -9.83
N ILE A 61 -8.62 12.03 -9.57
CA ILE A 61 -8.34 12.66 -8.27
C ILE A 61 -9.70 12.97 -7.66
N ILE A 62 -9.95 12.50 -6.44
CA ILE A 62 -11.20 12.67 -5.71
C ILE A 62 -10.90 13.33 -4.38
N GLU A 63 -11.47 14.49 -4.14
CA GLU A 63 -11.41 15.15 -2.85
C GLU A 63 -12.31 14.42 -1.85
N LEU A 64 -11.77 14.11 -0.68
CA LEU A 64 -12.54 13.57 0.43
C LEU A 64 -13.10 14.70 1.29
N GLU A 65 -14.30 14.51 1.81
CA GLU A 65 -14.83 15.43 2.82
C GLU A 65 -13.92 15.42 4.06
N ALA A 66 -13.62 16.61 4.59
CA ALA A 66 -12.80 16.77 5.78
C ALA A 66 -13.51 16.12 6.98
N THR A 67 -13.06 14.94 7.37
CA THR A 67 -13.46 14.27 8.60
C THR A 67 -12.32 14.33 9.61
N GLN A 68 -12.62 14.25 10.91
CA GLN A 68 -11.60 14.32 11.98
C GLN A 68 -10.52 13.22 11.91
N SER A 69 -10.71 12.19 11.10
CA SER A 69 -9.79 11.05 10.96
C SER A 69 -9.73 10.53 9.54
N CYS A 70 -9.41 11.40 8.56
CA CYS A 70 -9.19 10.94 7.19
C CYS A 70 -8.00 9.98 7.13
N SER A 71 -8.25 8.80 6.61
CA SER A 71 -7.23 7.76 6.42
C SER A 71 -7.58 6.89 5.21
N SER A 72 -6.66 6.05 4.77
CA SER A 72 -6.89 5.15 3.63
C SER A 72 -8.07 4.19 3.80
N ILE A 73 -8.58 4.02 5.03
CA ILE A 73 -9.75 3.16 5.32
C ILE A 73 -11.07 3.92 5.26
N THR A 74 -11.08 5.24 5.49
CA THR A 74 -12.31 6.07 5.44
C THR A 74 -12.83 6.25 4.01
N ILE A 75 -11.99 6.03 2.99
CA ILE A 75 -12.39 5.99 1.57
C ILE A 75 -13.62 5.09 1.36
N PHE A 76 -13.69 3.98 2.10
CA PHE A 76 -14.72 2.95 1.96
C PHE A 76 -15.97 3.19 2.82
N GLU A 77 -16.08 4.34 3.49
CA GLU A 77 -17.29 4.74 4.23
C GLU A 77 -18.29 5.50 3.37
N SER A 78 -17.83 6.26 2.38
CA SER A 78 -18.69 6.99 1.44
C SER A 78 -19.37 6.02 0.49
N GLU A 79 -20.71 6.06 0.43
CA GLU A 79 -21.49 5.24 -0.51
C GLU A 79 -21.11 5.53 -1.97
N GLU A 80 -20.78 6.77 -2.29
CA GLU A 80 -20.36 7.18 -3.63
C GLU A 80 -19.02 6.56 -4.00
N ASN A 81 -18.03 6.62 -3.11
CA ASN A 81 -16.71 6.01 -3.30
C ASN A 81 -16.82 4.49 -3.42
N VAL A 82 -17.64 3.86 -2.57
CA VAL A 82 -17.90 2.42 -2.62
C VAL A 82 -18.54 2.03 -3.95
N LYS A 83 -19.55 2.76 -4.40
CA LYS A 83 -20.21 2.51 -5.70
C LYS A 83 -19.25 2.66 -6.86
N LEU A 84 -18.38 3.67 -6.82
CA LEU A 84 -17.35 3.88 -7.82
C LEU A 84 -16.35 2.70 -7.85
N LEU A 85 -15.84 2.30 -6.69
CA LEU A 85 -14.84 1.24 -6.57
C LEU A 85 -15.42 -0.15 -6.89
N LEU A 86 -16.66 -0.43 -6.53
CA LEU A 86 -17.36 -1.67 -6.91
C LEU A 86 -17.64 -1.77 -8.41
N GLY A 87 -17.50 -0.70 -9.17
CA GLY A 87 -17.53 -0.70 -10.64
C GLY A 87 -16.31 -1.36 -11.29
N TYR A 88 -15.25 -1.63 -10.54
CA TYR A 88 -14.04 -2.35 -10.98
C TYR A 88 -14.09 -3.82 -10.56
N ASP A 89 -13.47 -4.70 -11.34
CA ASP A 89 -13.37 -6.12 -11.01
C ASP A 89 -12.37 -6.34 -9.86
N PHE A 90 -11.20 -5.68 -9.94
CA PHE A 90 -10.14 -5.78 -8.93
C PHE A 90 -9.69 -4.41 -8.42
N ILE A 91 -9.37 -4.36 -7.14
CA ILE A 91 -8.79 -3.20 -6.46
C ILE A 91 -7.42 -3.58 -5.90
N TYR A 92 -6.44 -2.73 -6.16
CA TYR A 92 -5.19 -2.68 -5.40
C TYR A 92 -5.24 -1.47 -4.45
N LYS A 93 -5.47 -1.72 -3.18
CA LYS A 93 -5.37 -0.72 -2.11
C LYS A 93 -3.92 -0.67 -1.65
N THR A 94 -3.27 0.49 -1.78
CA THR A 94 -1.87 0.68 -1.38
C THR A 94 -1.62 2.07 -0.84
N SER A 95 -0.40 2.35 -0.36
CA SER A 95 0.08 3.67 0.05
C SER A 95 0.80 4.40 -1.08
N CYS A 96 0.98 5.71 -0.94
CA CYS A 96 1.65 6.54 -1.93
C CYS A 96 3.11 6.15 -2.17
N ASP A 97 3.81 5.69 -1.14
CA ASP A 97 5.23 5.31 -1.14
C ASP A 97 5.50 3.93 -1.78
N THR A 98 4.70 3.57 -2.76
CA THR A 98 4.77 2.29 -3.47
C THR A 98 5.40 2.47 -4.86
N PHE A 99 6.31 1.58 -5.21
CA PHE A 99 6.90 1.44 -6.54
C PHE A 99 6.38 0.16 -7.19
N LEU A 100 5.77 0.27 -8.36
CA LEU A 100 5.33 -0.90 -9.13
C LEU A 100 6.50 -1.46 -9.94
N THR A 101 6.59 -2.76 -10.05
CA THR A 101 7.63 -3.43 -10.82
C THR A 101 7.17 -3.78 -12.24
N LYS A 102 8.09 -4.22 -13.08
CA LYS A 102 7.77 -4.76 -14.42
C LYS A 102 6.76 -5.91 -14.33
N GLU A 103 6.89 -6.75 -13.32
CA GLU A 103 6.04 -7.93 -13.12
C GLU A 103 4.58 -7.55 -12.86
N PHE A 104 4.34 -6.38 -12.25
CA PHE A 104 2.98 -5.89 -12.05
C PHE A 104 2.24 -5.65 -13.38
N SER A 105 2.93 -5.23 -14.43
CA SER A 105 2.31 -4.97 -15.74
C SER A 105 1.71 -6.23 -16.37
N ALA A 106 2.28 -7.39 -16.11
CA ALA A 106 1.82 -8.69 -16.60
C ALA A 106 0.88 -9.41 -15.61
N PHE A 107 0.75 -8.87 -14.39
CA PHE A 107 -0.01 -9.53 -13.32
C PHE A 107 -1.51 -9.53 -13.59
N LYS A 108 -2.10 -10.71 -13.45
CA LYS A 108 -3.54 -10.93 -13.57
C LYS A 108 -4.06 -11.56 -12.28
N PRO A 109 -4.72 -10.79 -11.40
CA PRO A 109 -5.24 -11.35 -10.15
C PRO A 109 -6.33 -12.38 -10.41
N TRP A 110 -6.38 -13.40 -9.58
CA TRP A 110 -7.43 -14.41 -9.63
C TRP A 110 -8.58 -14.01 -8.72
N LYS A 111 -9.81 -14.24 -9.17
CA LYS A 111 -11.02 -13.76 -8.51
C LYS A 111 -11.22 -14.30 -7.09
N ASP A 112 -10.73 -15.51 -6.83
CA ASP A 112 -10.83 -16.19 -5.53
C ASP A 112 -9.60 -15.99 -4.64
N LYS A 113 -8.63 -15.20 -5.08
CA LYS A 113 -7.40 -14.91 -4.34
C LYS A 113 -7.39 -13.51 -3.76
N ILE A 114 -6.69 -13.40 -2.64
CA ILE A 114 -6.38 -12.17 -1.92
C ILE A 114 -4.86 -12.10 -1.81
N TYR A 115 -4.27 -11.04 -2.34
CA TYR A 115 -2.83 -10.81 -2.30
C TYR A 115 -2.54 -9.71 -1.29
N VAL A 116 -1.60 -9.94 -0.41
CA VAL A 116 -1.19 -8.99 0.64
C VAL A 116 0.32 -8.88 0.71
N GLY A 117 0.78 -7.73 1.17
CA GLY A 117 2.19 -7.48 1.41
C GLY A 117 2.72 -8.19 2.65
N ILE A 118 4.04 -8.11 2.83
CA ILE A 118 4.71 -8.54 4.06
C ILE A 118 4.79 -7.37 5.02
N GLY A 119 4.25 -7.52 6.23
CA GLY A 119 4.27 -6.50 7.27
C GLY A 119 5.50 -6.57 8.18
N LEU A 120 5.90 -5.41 8.71
CA LEU A 120 7.04 -5.27 9.61
C LEU A 120 6.82 -5.86 11.01
N HIS A 121 5.58 -5.81 11.51
CA HIS A 121 5.29 -6.12 12.92
C HIS A 121 5.70 -7.52 13.35
N ALA A 122 5.80 -8.40 12.42
CA ALA A 122 6.05 -9.80 12.68
C ALA A 122 7.53 -10.19 12.64
N ASN A 123 8.42 -9.34 12.14
CA ASN A 123 9.85 -9.63 12.08
C ASN A 123 10.63 -9.19 13.34
N GLN A 124 9.95 -8.68 14.37
CA GLN A 124 10.61 -8.13 15.56
C GLN A 124 10.86 -9.18 16.67
N GLY A 125 11.10 -10.44 16.31
CA GLY A 125 11.50 -11.49 17.27
C GLY A 125 10.48 -11.72 18.37
N ALA A 126 10.92 -11.71 19.63
CA ALA A 126 10.05 -11.94 20.79
C ALA A 126 8.86 -10.95 20.90
N VAL A 127 9.05 -9.72 20.41
CA VAL A 127 8.03 -8.68 20.42
C VAL A 127 6.92 -8.97 19.41
N GLY A 128 7.26 -9.46 18.23
CA GLY A 128 6.28 -9.89 17.24
C GLY A 128 5.37 -11.02 17.75
N GLY A 129 5.93 -11.95 18.53
CA GLY A 129 5.17 -12.99 19.21
C GLY A 129 4.10 -12.44 20.16
N LEU A 130 4.46 -11.44 20.98
CA LEU A 130 3.53 -10.80 21.92
C LEU A 130 2.40 -10.04 21.22
N ILE A 131 2.69 -9.36 20.12
CA ILE A 131 1.67 -8.66 19.32
C ILE A 131 0.67 -9.69 18.76
N ARG A 132 1.16 -10.79 18.21
CA ARG A 132 0.33 -11.87 17.67
C ARG A 132 -0.60 -12.48 18.74
N GLU A 133 -0.05 -12.79 19.91
CA GLU A 133 -0.85 -13.31 21.02
C GLU A 133 -1.96 -12.32 21.42
N LYS A 134 -1.66 -11.02 21.41
CA LYS A 134 -2.64 -9.98 21.68
C LYS A 134 -3.72 -9.92 20.60
N GLU A 135 -3.36 -9.96 19.33
CA GLU A 135 -4.31 -9.97 18.23
C GLU A 135 -5.21 -11.20 18.25
N GLU A 136 -4.68 -12.39 18.56
CA GLU A 136 -5.45 -13.61 18.71
C GLU A 136 -6.45 -13.50 19.86
N LEU A 137 -6.03 -12.97 21.00
CA LEU A 137 -6.90 -12.74 22.16
C LEU A 137 -8.02 -11.74 21.83
N LEU A 138 -7.69 -10.66 21.09
CA LEU A 138 -8.67 -9.65 20.68
C LEU A 138 -9.65 -10.21 19.63
N ASN A 139 -9.17 -10.99 18.66
CA ASN A 139 -10.05 -11.68 17.72
C ASN A 139 -11.06 -12.57 18.44
N LYS A 140 -10.59 -13.32 19.43
CA LYS A 140 -11.47 -14.16 20.26
C LYS A 140 -12.47 -13.34 21.08
N ALA A 141 -12.03 -12.23 21.68
CA ALA A 141 -12.91 -11.34 22.45
C ALA A 141 -13.98 -10.65 21.58
N LEU A 142 -13.66 -10.38 20.32
CA LEU A 142 -14.55 -9.79 19.33
C LEU A 142 -15.35 -10.83 18.52
N GLU A 143 -15.26 -12.12 18.89
CA GLU A 143 -15.89 -13.24 18.18
C GLU A 143 -15.51 -13.32 16.70
N LEU A 144 -14.30 -12.85 16.35
CA LEU A 144 -13.74 -12.92 15.00
C LEU A 144 -13.02 -14.26 14.79
N LYS A 145 -13.00 -14.73 13.54
CA LYS A 145 -12.19 -15.89 13.19
C LYS A 145 -10.71 -15.53 13.24
N TRP A 146 -9.88 -16.49 13.64
CA TRP A 146 -8.45 -16.41 13.62
C TRP A 146 -7.86 -17.60 12.87
N HIS A 147 -7.25 -17.34 11.71
CA HIS A 147 -6.67 -18.37 10.86
C HIS A 147 -5.15 -18.49 11.01
N GLY A 148 -4.54 -17.71 11.90
CA GLY A 148 -3.11 -17.74 12.16
C GLY A 148 -2.27 -17.05 11.09
N HIS A 149 -2.88 -16.24 10.22
CA HIS A 149 -2.13 -15.44 9.26
C HIS A 149 -1.41 -14.31 10.00
N THR A 150 -0.14 -14.18 9.73
CA THR A 150 0.75 -13.21 10.38
C THR A 150 1.68 -12.59 9.34
N HIS A 151 2.36 -11.51 9.68
CA HIS A 151 3.27 -10.81 8.77
C HIS A 151 2.59 -10.13 7.58
N ILE A 152 1.37 -9.64 7.78
CA ILE A 152 0.58 -9.02 6.72
C ILE A 152 0.93 -7.53 6.63
N GLY A 153 1.33 -7.09 5.43
CA GLY A 153 1.58 -5.68 5.10
C GLY A 153 0.33 -4.96 4.61
N GLY A 154 0.43 -3.63 4.46
CA GLY A 154 -0.71 -2.77 4.15
C GLY A 154 -1.26 -2.85 2.73
N GLY A 155 -0.49 -3.41 1.78
CA GLY A 155 -0.93 -3.61 0.40
C GLY A 155 -1.95 -4.74 0.28
N LEU A 156 -3.03 -4.51 -0.49
CA LEU A 156 -4.12 -5.48 -0.66
C LEU A 156 -4.62 -5.47 -2.10
N ILE A 157 -4.49 -6.61 -2.80
CA ILE A 157 -5.17 -6.84 -4.08
C ILE A 157 -6.21 -7.94 -3.92
N GLY A 158 -7.39 -7.70 -4.47
CA GLY A 158 -8.47 -8.68 -4.50
C GLY A 158 -9.64 -8.22 -5.36
N HIS A 159 -10.59 -9.11 -5.56
CA HIS A 159 -11.87 -8.74 -6.17
C HIS A 159 -12.52 -7.63 -5.34
N SER A 160 -13.11 -6.62 -6.00
CA SER A 160 -13.61 -5.39 -5.37
C SER A 160 -14.53 -5.66 -4.16
N SER A 161 -15.43 -6.63 -4.27
CA SER A 161 -16.32 -6.99 -3.16
C SER A 161 -15.62 -7.56 -1.94
N ILE A 162 -14.47 -8.24 -2.11
CA ILE A 162 -13.67 -8.79 -1.01
C ILE A 162 -12.84 -7.67 -0.38
N VAL A 163 -12.20 -6.83 -1.19
CA VAL A 163 -11.44 -5.66 -0.69
C VAL A 163 -12.37 -4.76 0.14
N PHE A 164 -13.58 -4.50 -0.34
CA PHE A 164 -14.58 -3.75 0.42
C PHE A 164 -14.89 -4.39 1.78
N LYS A 165 -15.15 -5.70 1.83
CA LYS A 165 -15.44 -6.40 3.09
C LYS A 165 -14.28 -6.31 4.07
N ILE A 166 -13.04 -6.54 3.60
CA ILE A 166 -11.85 -6.47 4.43
C ILE A 166 -11.65 -5.05 4.97
N THR A 167 -11.73 -4.02 4.13
CA THR A 167 -11.51 -2.64 4.55
C THR A 167 -12.60 -2.13 5.49
N LYS A 168 -13.85 -2.52 5.28
CA LYS A 168 -14.95 -2.21 6.20
C LYS A 168 -14.75 -2.88 7.56
N MET A 169 -14.30 -4.12 7.59
CA MET A 169 -13.95 -4.81 8.84
C MET A 169 -12.76 -4.15 9.52
N GLN A 170 -11.70 -3.84 8.76
CA GLN A 170 -10.53 -3.10 9.25
C GLN A 170 -10.95 -1.78 9.92
N TYR A 171 -11.82 -1.00 9.29
CA TYR A 171 -12.33 0.24 9.86
C TYR A 171 -13.07 0.00 11.19
N THR A 172 -13.94 -0.99 11.24
CA THR A 172 -14.68 -1.34 12.45
C THR A 172 -13.75 -1.74 13.60
N ILE A 173 -12.78 -2.60 13.31
CA ILE A 173 -11.79 -3.06 14.30
C ILE A 173 -10.90 -1.90 14.74
N ASN A 174 -10.41 -1.06 13.80
CA ASN A 174 -9.56 0.09 14.13
C ASN A 174 -10.25 1.04 15.10
N ASN A 175 -11.52 1.39 14.85
CA ASN A 175 -12.29 2.25 15.74
C ASN A 175 -12.50 1.63 17.12
N TRP A 176 -12.72 0.33 17.18
CA TRP A 176 -12.81 -0.38 18.44
C TRP A 176 -11.47 -0.37 19.18
N LEU A 177 -10.36 -0.66 18.50
CA LEU A 177 -9.01 -0.62 19.09
C LEU A 177 -8.70 0.77 19.65
N LEU A 178 -8.91 1.82 18.87
CA LEU A 178 -8.66 3.20 19.31
C LEU A 178 -9.49 3.57 20.54
N LYS A 179 -10.73 3.09 20.63
CA LYS A 179 -11.62 3.39 21.75
C LYS A 179 -11.32 2.58 23.00
N PHE A 180 -10.97 1.32 22.88
CA PHE A 180 -10.95 0.39 24.02
C PHE A 180 -9.59 -0.23 24.32
N SER A 181 -8.68 -0.30 23.34
CA SER A 181 -7.40 -0.98 23.52
C SER A 181 -6.28 -0.05 24.00
N PHE A 182 -6.42 1.25 23.79
CA PHE A 182 -5.38 2.24 24.09
C PHE A 182 -5.78 3.25 25.18
N THR A 183 -7.08 3.47 25.47
CA THR A 183 -7.55 4.53 26.37
C THR A 183 -7.77 4.07 27.81
N GLU A 184 -7.97 2.78 28.07
CA GLU A 184 -8.33 2.27 29.38
C GLU A 184 -7.24 1.43 30.06
N GLY A 185 -6.00 1.53 29.62
CA GLY A 185 -4.91 0.75 30.22
C GLY A 185 -5.08 -0.76 30.04
N VAL A 186 -5.98 -1.20 29.17
CA VAL A 186 -6.17 -2.62 28.82
C VAL A 186 -4.94 -3.08 28.05
N GLY A 187 -3.98 -3.56 28.82
CA GLY A 187 -2.75 -4.15 28.35
C GLY A 187 -1.78 -3.12 27.77
N VAL A 188 -0.95 -2.56 28.62
CA VAL A 188 0.34 -2.00 28.19
C VAL A 188 1.18 -3.18 27.71
N PHE A 189 0.89 -3.67 26.50
CA PHE A 189 1.75 -4.65 25.85
C PHE A 189 3.01 -3.94 25.38
N PRO A 190 4.18 -4.51 25.57
CA PRO A 190 5.39 -3.96 24.96
C PRO A 190 5.18 -3.77 23.46
N ASN A 191 5.39 -2.54 22.99
CA ASN A 191 5.23 -2.12 21.59
C ASN A 191 3.80 -2.17 21.00
N TRP A 192 2.77 -2.42 21.80
CA TRP A 192 1.40 -2.16 21.36
C TRP A 192 1.21 -0.65 21.21
N ASN A 193 1.09 -0.18 19.98
CA ASN A 193 1.23 1.23 19.63
C ASN A 193 -0.02 1.73 18.90
N THR A 194 -0.53 2.86 19.32
CA THR A 194 -1.68 3.52 18.71
C THR A 194 -1.45 3.84 17.23
N ASP A 195 -0.22 4.22 16.85
CA ASP A 195 0.13 4.55 15.46
C ASP A 195 0.04 3.34 14.52
N SER A 196 0.10 2.12 15.08
CA SER A 196 -0.03 0.86 14.35
C SER A 196 -1.43 0.25 14.44
N ALA A 197 -2.40 0.93 15.06
CA ALA A 197 -3.76 0.39 15.24
C ALA A 197 -4.40 -0.01 13.91
N ILE A 198 -4.17 0.77 12.86
CA ILE A 198 -4.67 0.50 11.51
C ILE A 198 -4.09 -0.79 10.91
N ASP A 199 -2.82 -1.11 11.20
CA ASP A 199 -2.14 -2.30 10.71
C ASP A 199 -2.62 -3.53 11.50
N TYR A 200 -2.75 -3.45 12.83
CA TYR A 200 -3.35 -4.50 13.65
C TYR A 200 -4.77 -4.82 13.20
N ALA A 201 -5.59 -3.78 12.99
CA ALA A 201 -6.95 -3.94 12.49
C ALA A 201 -6.99 -4.61 11.11
N PHE A 202 -6.01 -4.33 10.24
CA PHE A 202 -5.90 -4.96 8.94
C PHE A 202 -5.58 -6.45 9.04
N GLU A 203 -4.57 -6.82 9.84
CA GLU A 203 -4.21 -8.22 10.07
C GLU A 203 -5.38 -9.01 10.70
N MET A 204 -6.07 -8.42 11.67
CA MET A 204 -7.28 -9.00 12.28
C MET A 204 -8.41 -9.18 11.26
N ALA A 205 -8.65 -8.20 10.39
CA ALA A 205 -9.69 -8.28 9.35
C ALA A 205 -9.37 -9.37 8.30
N ILE A 206 -8.11 -9.48 7.88
CA ILE A 206 -7.65 -10.54 6.98
C ILE A 206 -7.86 -11.91 7.63
N ASN A 207 -7.45 -12.08 8.90
CA ASN A 207 -7.66 -13.32 9.63
C ASN A 207 -9.13 -13.71 9.75
N HIS A 208 -10.03 -12.73 9.84
CA HIS A 208 -11.48 -13.01 9.92
C HIS A 208 -12.09 -13.43 8.57
N ILE A 209 -11.65 -12.80 7.47
CA ILE A 209 -12.32 -12.91 6.16
C ILE A 209 -11.63 -13.89 5.23
N ALA A 210 -10.29 -13.88 5.17
CA ALA A 210 -9.53 -14.68 4.24
C ALA A 210 -9.35 -16.13 4.74
N SER A 211 -9.74 -17.10 3.94
CA SER A 211 -9.36 -18.49 4.21
C SER A 211 -7.88 -18.72 3.88
N PRO A 212 -7.22 -19.71 4.51
CA PRO A 212 -5.83 -20.05 4.20
C PRO A 212 -5.58 -20.36 2.72
N LEU A 213 -6.58 -20.92 2.03
CA LEU A 213 -6.48 -21.29 0.61
C LEU A 213 -6.64 -20.09 -0.33
N SER A 214 -7.26 -18.99 0.12
CA SER A 214 -7.49 -17.79 -0.70
C SER A 214 -6.40 -16.74 -0.53
N LEU A 215 -5.60 -16.81 0.54
CA LEU A 215 -4.60 -15.80 0.86
C LEU A 215 -3.25 -16.11 0.21
N HIS A 216 -2.64 -15.08 -0.40
CA HIS A 216 -1.30 -15.10 -0.94
C HIS A 216 -0.48 -13.96 -0.34
N ILE A 217 0.56 -14.29 0.42
CA ILE A 217 1.41 -13.33 1.13
C ILE A 217 2.76 -13.23 0.41
N GLY A 218 3.29 -12.03 0.28
CA GLY A 218 4.70 -11.79 -0.08
C GLY A 218 4.98 -11.31 -1.49
N SER A 219 3.95 -11.09 -2.31
CA SER A 219 4.14 -10.50 -3.65
C SER A 219 4.04 -8.97 -3.66
N LEU A 220 3.51 -8.39 -2.59
CA LEU A 220 3.35 -6.94 -2.43
C LEU A 220 4.25 -6.43 -1.32
N ASP A 221 4.53 -5.13 -1.35
CA ASP A 221 5.28 -4.42 -0.33
C ASP A 221 6.69 -5.00 -0.08
N SER A 222 7.34 -5.56 -1.09
CA SER A 222 8.74 -5.98 -1.01
C SER A 222 9.61 -4.80 -0.53
N TRP A 223 10.70 -5.12 0.16
CA TRP A 223 11.54 -4.09 0.77
C TRP A 223 12.46 -3.45 -0.27
N CYS A 224 12.68 -2.14 -0.16
CA CYS A 224 13.67 -1.40 -0.94
C CYS A 224 15.11 -1.70 -0.43
N SER A 225 15.49 -2.96 -0.44
CA SER A 225 16.77 -3.49 0.04
C SER A 225 17.81 -3.62 -1.06
N SER A 226 19.00 -4.11 -0.70
CA SER A 226 20.04 -4.50 -1.67
C SER A 226 19.77 -5.85 -2.35
N ASN A 227 18.66 -6.51 -2.02
CA ASN A 227 18.29 -7.75 -2.66
C ASN A 227 17.87 -7.54 -4.11
N GLU A 228 18.17 -8.51 -4.96
CA GLU A 228 17.71 -8.50 -6.34
C GLU A 228 16.17 -8.61 -6.41
N LEU A 229 15.59 -7.92 -7.39
CA LEU A 229 14.18 -8.05 -7.71
C LEU A 229 13.91 -9.41 -8.35
N THR A 230 12.84 -10.04 -7.93
CA THR A 230 12.42 -11.34 -8.46
C THR A 230 11.11 -11.22 -9.24
N SER A 231 10.75 -12.26 -9.99
CA SER A 231 9.46 -12.33 -10.69
C SER A 231 8.24 -12.39 -9.74
N LEU A 232 8.48 -12.49 -8.44
CA LEU A 232 7.42 -12.47 -7.42
C LEU A 232 7.16 -11.08 -6.86
N ASP A 233 8.08 -10.11 -7.09
CA ASP A 233 7.96 -8.77 -6.55
C ASP A 233 7.06 -7.90 -7.45
N LEU A 234 5.78 -7.81 -7.11
CA LEU A 234 4.81 -6.97 -7.82
C LEU A 234 4.92 -5.49 -7.45
N SER A 235 5.24 -5.22 -6.20
CA SER A 235 5.47 -3.86 -5.70
C SER A 235 6.52 -3.81 -4.60
N ILE A 236 7.19 -2.65 -4.49
CA ILE A 236 8.18 -2.34 -3.47
C ILE A 236 7.66 -1.20 -2.63
N LYS A 237 7.86 -1.22 -1.33
CA LYS A 237 7.48 -0.16 -0.41
C LYS A 237 8.71 0.54 0.18
N ALA A 238 8.66 1.87 0.21
CA ALA A 238 9.72 2.69 0.80
C ALA A 238 9.60 2.75 2.34
N TRP A 239 10.08 1.71 3.02
CA TRP A 239 10.10 1.70 4.48
C TRP A 239 11.19 2.64 5.04
N PRO A 240 10.94 3.31 6.18
CA PRO A 240 11.92 4.18 6.82
C PRO A 240 12.96 3.38 7.60
N ASN A 241 13.81 2.60 6.94
CA ASN A 241 14.88 1.83 7.58
C ASN A 241 16.27 2.41 7.26
N ASN A 242 17.18 2.45 8.25
CA ASN A 242 18.48 3.11 8.15
C ASN A 242 19.54 2.34 7.35
N GLU A 243 19.34 1.06 7.08
CA GLU A 243 20.33 0.17 6.44
C GLU A 243 20.09 -0.03 4.93
N ILE A 244 19.18 0.72 4.32
CA ILE A 244 18.72 0.51 2.95
C ILE A 244 19.28 1.59 2.03
N LEU A 245 19.65 1.22 0.80
CA LEU A 245 20.17 2.13 -0.21
C LEU A 245 19.21 3.29 -0.51
N PHE A 246 17.90 2.99 -0.67
CA PHE A 246 16.86 4.00 -0.76
C PHE A 246 16.16 4.14 0.58
N ASN A 247 16.39 5.24 1.27
CA ASN A 247 15.77 5.59 2.54
C ASN A 247 14.92 6.84 2.37
N LYS A 248 13.61 6.71 2.61
CA LYS A 248 12.64 7.80 2.44
C LYS A 248 13.00 9.05 3.25
N LYS A 249 13.46 8.90 4.50
CA LYS A 249 13.86 10.05 5.33
C LYS A 249 15.08 10.77 4.75
N LYS A 250 16.08 10.02 4.29
CA LYS A 250 17.27 10.60 3.64
C LYS A 250 16.94 11.25 2.31
N TRP A 251 15.97 10.69 1.56
CA TRP A 251 15.48 11.31 0.33
C TRP A 251 14.92 12.70 0.60
N PHE A 252 13.98 12.81 1.52
CA PHE A 252 13.38 14.11 1.88
C PHE A 252 14.35 15.09 2.54
N ALA A 253 15.41 14.60 3.17
CA ALA A 253 16.50 15.42 3.69
C ALA A 253 17.50 15.87 2.62
N GLY A 254 17.40 15.38 1.37
CA GLY A 254 18.36 15.66 0.30
C GLY A 254 19.73 14.99 0.52
N GLU A 255 19.77 13.92 1.30
CA GLU A 255 21.01 13.22 1.67
C GLU A 255 21.37 12.07 0.73
N LEU A 256 20.47 11.67 -0.17
CA LEU A 256 20.74 10.63 -1.14
C LEU A 256 21.41 11.21 -2.40
N PRO A 257 22.41 10.50 -2.95
CA PRO A 257 23.09 10.94 -4.16
C PRO A 257 22.15 10.87 -5.37
N SER A 258 22.25 11.84 -6.28
CA SER A 258 21.70 11.70 -7.62
C SER A 258 22.62 10.76 -8.41
N ILE A 259 22.06 9.64 -8.89
CA ILE A 259 22.80 8.62 -9.62
C ILE A 259 22.22 8.52 -11.03
N GLY A 260 23.02 8.92 -12.04
CA GLY A 260 22.63 8.72 -13.43
C GLY A 260 22.60 7.23 -13.79
N PHE A 261 21.42 6.71 -14.06
CA PHE A 261 21.23 5.33 -14.49
C PHE A 261 21.20 5.23 -16.01
N SER A 262 22.05 4.38 -16.59
CA SER A 262 22.07 4.09 -18.04
C SER A 262 21.30 2.82 -18.41
N LYS A 263 21.00 1.97 -17.45
CA LYS A 263 20.25 0.71 -17.56
C LYS A 263 19.40 0.49 -16.33
N LEU A 264 18.44 -0.45 -16.43
CA LEU A 264 17.62 -0.83 -15.30
C LEU A 264 18.48 -1.48 -14.19
N PRO A 265 18.32 -1.05 -12.95
CA PRO A 265 18.98 -1.68 -11.81
C PRO A 265 18.42 -3.07 -11.53
N ILE A 266 19.23 -3.91 -10.91
CA ILE A 266 18.86 -5.26 -10.52
C ILE A 266 18.31 -5.30 -9.10
N THR A 267 18.81 -4.44 -8.22
CA THR A 267 18.38 -4.43 -6.81
C THR A 267 17.18 -3.52 -6.57
N ALA A 268 16.35 -3.88 -5.59
CA ALA A 268 15.17 -3.11 -5.20
C ALA A 268 15.52 -1.68 -4.77
N GLY A 269 16.60 -1.50 -4.01
CA GLY A 269 17.01 -0.19 -3.53
C GLY A 269 17.48 0.75 -4.63
N GLU A 270 18.29 0.24 -5.58
CA GLU A 270 18.71 1.03 -6.74
C GLU A 270 17.54 1.37 -7.66
N TYR A 271 16.59 0.44 -7.82
CA TYR A 271 15.37 0.66 -8.59
C TYR A 271 14.56 1.81 -8.00
N CYS A 272 14.31 1.80 -6.69
CA CYS A 272 13.59 2.89 -6.01
C CYS A 272 14.31 4.24 -6.17
N LEU A 273 15.65 4.26 -6.02
CA LEU A 273 16.45 5.47 -6.19
C LEU A 273 16.37 5.99 -7.63
N MET A 274 16.49 5.12 -8.62
CA MET A 274 16.34 5.48 -10.03
C MET A 274 14.99 6.13 -10.31
N ILE A 275 13.90 5.52 -9.84
CA ILE A 275 12.54 6.04 -10.04
C ILE A 275 12.38 7.42 -9.37
N ALA A 276 12.86 7.56 -8.15
CA ALA A 276 12.75 8.81 -7.42
C ALA A 276 13.50 9.96 -8.14
N ASP A 277 14.72 9.70 -8.59
CA ASP A 277 15.62 10.70 -9.20
C ASP A 277 15.31 11.02 -10.69
N SER A 278 14.63 10.13 -11.41
CA SER A 278 14.37 10.29 -12.86
C SER A 278 13.01 10.93 -13.13
N ASN A 279 12.87 11.55 -14.31
CA ASN A 279 11.57 11.96 -14.82
C ASN A 279 10.87 10.82 -15.62
N VAL A 280 9.57 10.99 -15.90
CA VAL A 280 8.75 9.95 -16.57
C VAL A 280 9.31 9.59 -17.94
N ASP A 281 9.72 10.56 -18.76
CA ASP A 281 10.17 10.31 -20.13
C ASP A 281 11.47 9.50 -20.15
N GLN A 282 12.40 9.80 -19.23
CA GLN A 282 13.63 9.02 -19.07
C GLN A 282 13.30 7.55 -18.73
N LEU A 283 12.39 7.32 -17.79
CA LEU A 283 11.98 5.99 -17.35
C LEU A 283 11.27 5.19 -18.44
N VAL A 284 10.35 5.82 -19.17
CA VAL A 284 9.65 5.19 -20.31
C VAL A 284 10.65 4.79 -21.40
N ASN A 285 11.61 5.66 -21.72
CA ASN A 285 12.65 5.34 -22.70
C ASN A 285 13.56 4.18 -22.25
N MET A 286 13.87 4.08 -20.96
CA MET A 286 14.61 2.93 -20.42
C MET A 286 13.80 1.64 -20.53
N ALA A 287 12.52 1.66 -20.16
CA ALA A 287 11.66 0.49 -20.26
C ALA A 287 11.52 -0.02 -21.70
N ILE A 288 11.38 0.89 -22.69
CA ILE A 288 11.32 0.52 -24.11
C ILE A 288 12.61 -0.18 -24.55
N ARG A 289 13.78 0.27 -24.11
CA ARG A 289 15.07 -0.37 -24.45
C ARG A 289 15.22 -1.75 -23.84
N GLU A 290 14.64 -1.97 -22.66
CA GLU A 290 14.68 -3.27 -21.99
C GLU A 290 13.74 -4.31 -22.63
N LEU A 291 12.68 -3.85 -23.29
CA LEU A 291 11.69 -4.73 -23.93
C LEU A 291 12.06 -5.10 -25.38
N ASN A 292 13.03 -4.43 -25.98
CA ASN A 292 13.55 -4.69 -27.33
C ASN A 292 14.87 -5.45 -27.30
#